data_be8d43b0711a455ab33e67528e083526
#
_entry.id   be8d43b0711a455ab33e67528e083526
#
_cell.length_a   1.000
_cell.length_b   1.000
_cell.length_c   1.000
_cell.angle_alpha   90.00
_cell.angle_beta   90.00
_cell.angle_gamma   90.00
#
_symmetry.space_group_name_H-M   'P 1'
#
loop_
_entity.id
_entity.type
_entity.pdbx_description
1 polymer ?
#
loop_
_entity_poly.entity_id
_entity_poly.type
_entity_poly.pdbx_seq_one_letter_code
_entity_poly.pdbx_strand_id
1 'polypeptide(L)'
;VLVDALEDAAYGKLNNLSGKGSLSEFMMRMERAGNLEDLMNRLQDFSIRPVLTAHPTQFYPGRVLAIITDLTAAIQENDLGAIRMYLKQLGKTPFFQKAKPTPYDEAINLIWYLQNVFYQSAGDITAAMRRSLPNWDGTLNLINLGFWPGGDRDGNPYVSVETTLQVANRLRD
;
A
#
# COMPACT_ATOMS: atom_id res chain seq x y z
N VAL A 1 5.30 -14.39 -6.71
CA VAL A 1 5.25 -14.18 -8.18
C VAL A 1 4.11 -14.97 -8.81
N LEU A 2 4.08 -16.31 -8.70
CA LEU A 2 3.02 -17.13 -9.32
C LEU A 2 1.66 -16.88 -8.66
N VAL A 3 1.63 -16.73 -7.33
CA VAL A 3 0.42 -16.39 -6.58
C VAL A 3 -0.07 -15.01 -6.98
N ASP A 4 0.79 -14.00 -7.03
CA ASP A 4 0.44 -12.64 -7.44
C ASP A 4 -0.11 -12.57 -8.86
N ALA A 5 0.48 -13.33 -9.81
CA ALA A 5 0.02 -13.40 -11.18
C ALA A 5 -1.36 -14.07 -11.32
N LEU A 6 -1.69 -15.02 -10.44
CA LEU A 6 -2.96 -15.76 -10.46
C LEU A 6 -4.04 -15.07 -9.60
N GLU A 7 -3.65 -14.28 -8.62
CA GLU A 7 -4.56 -13.59 -7.71
C GLU A 7 -5.45 -12.58 -8.46
N ASP A 8 -4.89 -11.84 -9.39
CA ASP A 8 -5.61 -10.94 -10.28
C ASP A 8 -6.64 -11.67 -11.16
N ALA A 9 -6.36 -12.91 -11.55
CA ALA A 9 -7.29 -13.74 -12.32
C ALA A 9 -8.43 -14.31 -11.46
N ALA A 10 -8.15 -14.60 -10.18
CA ALA A 10 -9.12 -15.19 -9.26
C ALA A 10 -10.06 -14.15 -8.61
N TYR A 11 -9.52 -12.99 -8.25
CA TYR A 11 -10.24 -11.95 -7.49
C TYR A 11 -10.53 -10.68 -8.29
N GLY A 12 -10.08 -10.60 -9.54
CA GLY A 12 -10.08 -9.40 -10.35
C GLY A 12 -8.90 -8.49 -10.01
N LYS A 13 -8.59 -7.56 -10.91
CA LYS A 13 -7.50 -6.62 -10.68
C LYS A 13 -7.77 -5.81 -9.41
N LEU A 14 -6.85 -5.80 -8.46
CA LEU A 14 -6.92 -4.99 -7.25
C LEU A 14 -7.18 -3.51 -7.54
N ASN A 15 -6.75 -3.04 -8.71
CA ASN A 15 -7.00 -1.68 -9.20
C ASN A 15 -8.38 -1.51 -9.89
N ASN A 16 -9.21 -2.55 -9.95
CA ASN A 16 -10.56 -2.41 -10.50
C ASN A 16 -11.49 -1.79 -9.46
N LEU A 17 -11.61 -0.46 -9.50
CA LEU A 17 -12.46 0.32 -8.60
C LEU A 17 -13.97 0.13 -8.84
N SER A 18 -14.38 -0.68 -9.82
CA SER A 18 -15.78 -0.95 -10.16
C SER A 18 -16.18 -2.43 -10.03
N GLY A 19 -15.25 -3.32 -9.71
CA GLY A 19 -15.50 -4.75 -9.58
C GLY A 19 -16.10 -5.16 -8.23
N LYS A 20 -16.34 -6.46 -8.07
CA LYS A 20 -16.83 -7.05 -6.82
C LYS A 20 -15.86 -6.73 -5.65
N GLY A 21 -16.41 -6.28 -4.54
CA GLY A 21 -15.64 -5.86 -3.37
C GLY A 21 -15.06 -4.44 -3.48
N SER A 22 -15.29 -3.73 -4.58
CA SER A 22 -14.86 -2.34 -4.75
C SER A 22 -15.76 -1.36 -3.98
N LEU A 23 -15.24 -0.14 -3.79
CA LEU A 23 -16.00 0.94 -3.21
C LEU A 23 -17.27 1.26 -4.02
N SER A 24 -17.19 1.24 -5.34
CA SER A 24 -18.34 1.51 -6.22
C SER A 24 -19.44 0.47 -6.06
N GLU A 25 -19.09 -0.82 -5.98
CA GLU A 25 -20.09 -1.87 -5.71
C GLU A 25 -20.72 -1.72 -4.33
N PHE A 26 -19.90 -1.42 -3.33
CA PHE A 26 -20.40 -1.17 -1.97
C PHE A 26 -21.41 -0.01 -1.94
N MET A 27 -21.08 1.12 -2.57
CA MET A 27 -21.96 2.28 -2.64
C MET A 27 -23.27 1.97 -3.37
N MET A 28 -23.22 1.31 -4.54
CA MET A 28 -24.43 0.87 -5.25
C MET A 28 -25.31 -0.06 -4.41
N ARG A 29 -24.71 -0.95 -3.63
CA ARG A 29 -25.44 -1.84 -2.74
C ARG A 29 -26.14 -1.09 -1.62
N MET A 30 -25.47 -0.11 -1.00
CA MET A 30 -26.06 0.74 0.04
C MET A 30 -27.21 1.59 -0.50
N GLU A 31 -27.06 2.14 -1.70
CA GLU A 31 -28.11 2.90 -2.39
C GLU A 31 -29.33 2.03 -2.68
N ARG A 32 -29.15 0.85 -3.27
CA ARG A 32 -30.25 -0.12 -3.53
C ARG A 32 -30.96 -0.57 -2.28
N ALA A 33 -30.25 -0.68 -1.16
CA ALA A 33 -30.83 -1.06 0.13
C ALA A 33 -31.53 0.13 0.85
N GLY A 34 -31.44 1.36 0.33
CA GLY A 34 -31.96 2.54 1.01
C GLY A 34 -31.21 2.95 2.27
N ASN A 35 -29.96 2.51 2.44
CA ASN A 35 -29.19 2.67 3.67
C ASN A 35 -28.13 3.80 3.58
N LEU A 36 -28.25 4.71 2.63
CA LEU A 36 -27.26 5.80 2.46
C LEU A 36 -27.25 6.77 3.65
N GLU A 37 -28.41 7.08 4.24
CA GLU A 37 -28.48 7.96 5.40
C GLU A 37 -27.78 7.33 6.63
N ASP A 38 -28.05 6.04 6.91
CA ASP A 38 -27.36 5.32 7.97
C ASP A 38 -25.85 5.25 7.73
N LEU A 39 -25.44 5.02 6.49
CA LEU A 39 -24.02 5.08 6.11
C LEU A 39 -23.40 6.47 6.37
N MET A 40 -24.07 7.55 5.96
CA MET A 40 -23.60 8.91 6.20
C MET A 40 -23.42 9.19 7.70
N ASN A 41 -24.39 8.80 8.53
CA ASN A 41 -24.31 8.96 9.97
C ASN A 41 -23.10 8.20 10.57
N ARG A 42 -22.86 6.97 10.12
CA ARG A 42 -21.70 6.17 10.59
C ARG A 42 -20.36 6.73 10.12
N LEU A 43 -20.32 7.34 8.94
CA LEU A 43 -19.08 7.91 8.39
C LEU A 43 -18.60 9.17 9.12
N GLN A 44 -19.46 9.83 9.90
CA GLN A 44 -19.08 11.00 10.72
C GLN A 44 -17.98 10.64 11.73
N ASP A 45 -18.11 9.46 12.35
CA ASP A 45 -17.19 8.99 13.41
C ASP A 45 -16.27 7.85 12.94
N PHE A 46 -16.40 7.43 11.68
CA PHE A 46 -15.61 6.32 11.15
C PHE A 46 -14.26 6.78 10.64
N SER A 47 -13.20 6.15 11.13
CA SER A 47 -11.87 6.28 10.55
C SER A 47 -11.11 4.98 10.64
N ILE A 48 -10.23 4.74 9.68
CA ILE A 48 -9.25 3.66 9.70
C ILE A 48 -7.85 4.25 9.78
N ARG A 49 -6.99 3.56 10.52
CA ARG A 49 -5.58 3.97 10.64
C ARG A 49 -4.66 2.85 10.16
N PRO A 50 -4.40 2.75 8.86
CA PRO A 50 -3.31 1.90 8.38
C PRO A 50 -1.99 2.41 8.94
N VAL A 51 -1.21 1.53 9.54
CA VAL A 51 0.11 1.89 10.10
C VAL A 51 1.18 1.26 9.23
N LEU A 52 2.05 2.09 8.66
CA LEU A 52 3.21 1.60 7.92
C LEU A 52 4.26 1.10 8.91
N THR A 53 4.62 -0.18 8.76
CA THR A 53 5.63 -0.83 9.59
C THR A 53 6.76 -1.36 8.71
N ALA A 54 8.00 -1.34 9.22
CA ALA A 54 9.10 -2.01 8.56
C ALA A 54 9.04 -3.52 8.84
N HIS A 55 9.06 -4.33 7.79
CA HIS A 55 9.14 -5.79 7.92
C HIS A 55 10.43 -6.26 7.22
N PRO A 56 11.51 -6.52 7.98
CA PRO A 56 12.84 -6.75 7.40
C PRO A 56 12.93 -7.98 6.49
N THR A 57 11.99 -8.90 6.56
CA THR A 57 11.95 -10.13 5.75
C THR A 57 11.32 -9.95 4.38
N GLN A 58 10.69 -8.82 4.09
CA GLN A 58 9.96 -8.59 2.83
C GLN A 58 10.63 -7.58 1.88
N PHE A 59 11.75 -6.99 2.28
CA PHE A 59 12.44 -6.01 1.43
C PHE A 59 13.40 -6.70 0.48
N TYR A 60 12.90 -7.02 -0.70
CA TYR A 60 13.79 -7.29 -1.83
C TYR A 60 14.48 -5.98 -2.25
N PRO A 61 15.77 -6.01 -2.60
CA PRO A 61 16.41 -4.88 -3.26
C PRO A 61 15.58 -4.43 -4.48
N GLY A 62 15.51 -3.13 -4.76
CA GLY A 62 14.69 -2.60 -5.85
C GLY A 62 14.88 -3.30 -7.19
N ARG A 63 16.12 -3.77 -7.47
CA ARG A 63 16.43 -4.61 -8.64
C ARG A 63 15.67 -5.94 -8.67
N VAL A 64 15.60 -6.61 -7.52
CA VAL A 64 14.90 -7.90 -7.40
C VAL A 64 13.40 -7.68 -7.54
N LEU A 65 12.89 -6.63 -6.92
CA LEU A 65 11.48 -6.27 -7.02
C LEU A 65 11.07 -5.94 -8.46
N ALA A 66 11.88 -5.17 -9.20
CA ALA A 66 11.64 -4.89 -10.61
C ALA A 66 11.56 -6.16 -11.44
N ILE A 67 12.54 -7.08 -11.29
CA ILE A 67 12.53 -8.36 -12.01
C ILE A 67 11.29 -9.20 -11.65
N ILE A 68 10.87 -9.21 -10.38
CA ILE A 68 9.67 -9.93 -9.93
C ILE A 68 8.42 -9.32 -10.58
N THR A 69 8.32 -8.00 -10.64
CA THR A 69 7.19 -7.31 -11.28
C THR A 69 7.11 -7.63 -12.77
N ASP A 70 8.22 -7.53 -13.49
CA ASP A 70 8.29 -7.86 -14.92
C ASP A 70 7.99 -9.33 -15.19
N LEU A 71 8.50 -10.22 -14.32
CA LEU A 71 8.20 -11.66 -14.40
C LEU A 71 6.71 -11.96 -14.17
N THR A 72 6.08 -11.25 -13.25
CA THR A 72 4.63 -11.37 -13.00
C THR A 72 3.84 -10.98 -14.25
N ALA A 73 4.17 -9.87 -14.89
CA ALA A 73 3.55 -9.44 -16.14
C ALA A 73 3.77 -10.46 -17.26
N ALA A 74 4.99 -10.97 -17.43
CA ALA A 74 5.29 -12.00 -18.45
C ALA A 74 4.50 -13.30 -18.23
N ILE A 75 4.24 -13.69 -16.98
CA ILE A 75 3.41 -14.85 -16.65
C ILE A 75 1.95 -14.59 -17.04
N GLN A 76 1.41 -13.42 -16.73
CA GLN A 76 0.03 -13.04 -17.09
C GLN A 76 -0.18 -13.03 -18.62
N GLU A 77 0.84 -12.58 -19.37
CA GLU A 77 0.84 -12.54 -20.83
C GLU A 77 1.18 -13.89 -21.47
N ASN A 78 1.57 -14.90 -20.68
CA ASN A 78 2.04 -16.21 -21.13
C ASN A 78 3.25 -16.14 -22.09
N ASP A 79 4.13 -15.14 -21.91
CA ASP A 79 5.35 -14.97 -22.69
C ASP A 79 6.48 -15.85 -22.15
N LEU A 80 6.61 -17.05 -22.72
CA LEU A 80 7.65 -18.02 -22.31
C LEU A 80 9.08 -17.51 -22.53
N GLY A 81 9.30 -16.64 -23.53
CA GLY A 81 10.61 -16.05 -23.81
C GLY A 81 11.02 -15.09 -22.70
N ALA A 82 10.14 -14.14 -22.35
CA ALA A 82 10.33 -13.19 -21.26
C ALA A 82 10.45 -13.91 -19.91
N ILE A 83 9.61 -14.90 -19.63
CA ILE A 83 9.69 -15.72 -18.41
C ILE A 83 11.08 -16.34 -18.24
N ARG A 84 11.62 -16.98 -19.28
CA ARG A 84 12.96 -17.58 -19.24
C ARG A 84 14.05 -16.53 -19.02
N MET A 85 13.92 -15.38 -19.63
CA MET A 85 14.87 -14.28 -19.49
C MET A 85 14.88 -13.77 -18.05
N TYR A 86 13.72 -13.42 -17.49
CA TYR A 86 13.61 -12.90 -16.13
C TYR A 86 14.01 -13.92 -15.07
N LEU A 87 13.70 -15.21 -15.24
CA LEU A 87 14.18 -16.27 -14.33
C LEU A 87 15.71 -16.37 -14.33
N LYS A 88 16.36 -16.27 -15.50
CA LYS A 88 17.83 -16.23 -15.58
C LYS A 88 18.42 -14.99 -14.91
N GLN A 89 17.77 -13.85 -15.09
CA GLN A 89 18.18 -12.59 -14.48
C GLN A 89 18.02 -12.64 -12.96
N LEU A 90 16.90 -13.17 -12.46
CA LEU A 90 16.63 -13.35 -11.05
C LEU A 90 17.66 -14.27 -10.40
N GLY A 91 17.99 -15.42 -11.03
CA GLY A 91 19.01 -16.35 -10.53
C GLY A 91 20.43 -15.79 -10.48
N LYS A 92 20.73 -14.71 -11.21
CA LYS A 92 22.03 -14.02 -11.19
C LYS A 92 22.04 -12.77 -10.32
N THR A 93 20.90 -12.37 -9.77
CA THR A 93 20.76 -11.15 -8.97
C THR A 93 20.81 -11.52 -7.47
N PRO A 94 21.68 -10.87 -6.67
CA PRO A 94 21.69 -11.09 -5.23
C PRO A 94 20.35 -10.71 -4.60
N PHE A 95 19.73 -11.64 -3.87
CA PHE A 95 18.45 -11.44 -3.19
C PHE A 95 18.56 -10.60 -1.92
N PHE A 96 19.73 -10.60 -1.30
CA PHE A 96 19.94 -9.95 -0.02
C PHE A 96 20.97 -8.84 -0.14
N GLN A 97 20.73 -7.76 0.56
CA GLN A 97 21.77 -6.74 0.77
C GLN A 97 22.83 -7.29 1.73
N LYS A 98 24.10 -6.99 1.45
CA LYS A 98 25.23 -7.41 2.32
C LYS A 98 25.21 -6.74 3.69
N ALA A 99 24.61 -5.56 3.80
CA ALA A 99 24.46 -4.82 5.04
C ALA A 99 22.97 -4.75 5.42
N LYS A 100 22.68 -4.98 6.70
CA LYS A 100 21.33 -4.78 7.25
C LYS A 100 21.00 -3.28 7.19
N PRO A 101 19.85 -2.89 6.66
CA PRO A 101 19.43 -1.48 6.67
C PRO A 101 19.31 -0.97 8.12
N THR A 102 19.64 0.28 8.33
CA THR A 102 19.39 0.94 9.60
C THR A 102 17.90 1.28 9.74
N PRO A 103 17.36 1.49 10.96
CA PRO A 103 15.98 1.95 11.14
C PRO A 103 15.66 3.24 10.39
N TYR A 104 16.64 4.11 10.20
CA TYR A 104 16.49 5.31 9.40
C TYR A 104 16.37 5.00 7.90
N ASP A 105 17.17 4.10 7.36
CA ASP A 105 17.06 3.67 5.95
C ASP A 105 15.70 3.03 5.67
N GLU A 106 15.19 2.22 6.61
CA GLU A 106 13.85 1.64 6.53
C GLU A 106 12.76 2.71 6.51
N ALA A 107 12.89 3.73 7.37
CA ALA A 107 11.97 4.85 7.41
C ALA A 107 11.96 5.64 6.10
N ILE A 108 13.13 5.96 5.54
CA ILE A 108 13.24 6.69 4.27
C ILE A 108 12.56 5.92 3.12
N ASN A 109 12.76 4.61 3.05
CA ASN A 109 12.12 3.77 2.05
C ASN A 109 10.58 3.82 2.17
N LEU A 110 10.05 3.75 3.39
CA LEU A 110 8.60 3.80 3.61
C LEU A 110 8.01 5.20 3.42
N ILE A 111 8.74 6.26 3.73
CA ILE A 111 8.35 7.63 3.43
C ILE A 111 8.16 7.82 1.92
N TRP A 112 9.00 7.21 1.10
CA TRP A 112 8.80 7.26 -0.35
C TRP A 112 7.43 6.70 -0.76
N TYR A 113 7.03 5.54 -0.20
CA TYR A 113 5.71 4.97 -0.46
C TYR A 113 4.59 5.83 0.10
N LEU A 114 4.79 6.43 1.28
CA LEU A 114 3.83 7.34 1.87
C LEU A 114 3.52 8.51 0.92
N GLN A 115 4.57 9.14 0.38
CA GLN A 115 4.47 10.29 -0.52
C GLN A 115 3.93 9.93 -1.92
N ASN A 116 4.39 8.81 -2.49
CA ASN A 116 4.16 8.51 -3.90
C ASN A 116 2.99 7.53 -4.15
N VAL A 117 2.53 6.84 -3.12
CA VAL A 117 1.46 5.83 -3.24
C VAL A 117 0.31 6.11 -2.29
N PHE A 118 0.56 6.06 -0.98
CA PHE A 118 -0.52 6.09 0.02
C PHE A 118 -1.26 7.41 0.09
N TYR A 119 -0.55 8.53 -0.02
CA TYR A 119 -1.17 9.85 0.02
C TYR A 119 -2.15 10.05 -1.14
N GLN A 120 -1.73 9.73 -2.35
CA GLN A 120 -2.58 9.82 -3.53
C GLN A 120 -3.76 8.86 -3.44
N SER A 121 -3.52 7.60 -3.08
CA SER A 121 -4.57 6.58 -2.97
C SER A 121 -5.62 6.95 -1.90
N ALA A 122 -5.20 7.48 -0.76
CA ALA A 122 -6.11 7.95 0.28
C ALA A 122 -6.97 9.13 -0.21
N GLY A 123 -6.36 10.05 -0.97
CA GLY A 123 -7.07 11.16 -1.62
C GLY A 123 -8.11 10.67 -2.62
N ASP A 124 -7.74 9.72 -3.47
CA ASP A 124 -8.64 9.16 -4.51
C ASP A 124 -9.83 8.41 -3.88
N ILE A 125 -9.60 7.62 -2.83
CA ILE A 125 -10.66 6.94 -2.08
C ILE A 125 -11.61 7.97 -1.44
N THR A 126 -11.06 8.96 -0.77
CA THR A 126 -11.86 10.02 -0.12
C THR A 126 -12.68 10.81 -1.14
N ALA A 127 -12.08 11.16 -2.27
CA ALA A 127 -12.75 11.84 -3.37
C ALA A 127 -13.85 10.97 -4.01
N ALA A 128 -13.62 9.67 -4.18
CA ALA A 128 -14.61 8.73 -4.69
C ALA A 128 -15.79 8.59 -3.73
N MET A 129 -15.53 8.46 -2.43
CA MET A 129 -16.59 8.45 -1.41
C MET A 129 -17.43 9.71 -1.43
N ARG A 130 -16.79 10.88 -1.45
CA ARG A 130 -17.48 12.16 -1.48
C ARG A 130 -18.40 12.31 -2.71
N ARG A 131 -17.94 11.87 -3.89
CA ARG A 131 -18.76 11.89 -5.11
C ARG A 131 -19.98 10.96 -5.04
N SER A 132 -19.88 9.89 -4.27
CA SER A 132 -20.94 8.89 -4.14
C SER A 132 -21.94 9.19 -3.02
N LEU A 133 -21.69 10.21 -2.20
CA LEU A 133 -22.57 10.59 -1.07
C LEU A 133 -23.34 11.87 -1.45
N PRO A 134 -24.63 11.78 -1.77
CA PRO A 134 -25.43 12.94 -2.12
C PRO A 134 -25.58 13.87 -0.90
N ASN A 135 -25.42 15.18 -1.14
CA ASN A 135 -25.60 16.22 -0.12
C ASN A 135 -24.73 16.09 1.15
N TRP A 136 -23.56 15.42 1.02
CA TRP A 136 -22.62 15.35 2.13
C TRP A 136 -21.90 16.68 2.34
N ASP A 137 -22.15 17.31 3.47
CA ASP A 137 -21.52 18.56 3.92
C ASP A 137 -20.47 18.34 5.02
N GLY A 138 -20.36 17.11 5.54
CA GLY A 138 -19.43 16.73 6.58
C GLY A 138 -17.98 16.61 6.10
N THR A 139 -17.06 16.60 7.06
CA THR A 139 -15.65 16.31 6.80
C THR A 139 -15.43 14.80 6.82
N LEU A 140 -14.98 14.25 5.70
CA LEU A 140 -14.59 12.84 5.63
C LEU A 140 -13.15 12.69 6.09
N ASN A 141 -12.94 12.22 7.31
CA ASN A 141 -11.64 11.85 7.86
C ASN A 141 -11.48 10.33 7.89
N LEU A 142 -11.63 9.69 6.73
CA LEU A 142 -11.72 8.23 6.62
C LEU A 142 -10.40 7.53 6.89
N ILE A 143 -9.29 8.11 6.44
CA ILE A 143 -7.98 7.45 6.44
C ILE A 143 -6.97 8.31 7.19
N ASN A 144 -6.47 7.79 8.30
CA ASN A 144 -5.42 8.39 9.09
C ASN A 144 -4.17 7.51 8.98
N LEU A 145 -3.17 7.97 8.23
CA LEU A 145 -1.95 7.19 8.05
C LEU A 145 -1.06 7.26 9.30
N GLY A 146 -0.74 6.09 9.86
CA GLY A 146 0.24 5.93 10.92
C GLY A 146 1.60 5.53 10.37
N PHE A 147 2.66 5.88 11.10
CA PHE A 147 4.03 5.57 10.70
C PHE A 147 4.81 5.04 11.90
N TRP A 148 5.28 3.79 11.83
CA TRP A 148 5.95 3.09 12.93
C TRP A 148 7.48 3.18 12.88
N PRO A 149 8.16 3.16 11.71
CA PRO A 149 9.63 3.15 11.65
C PRO A 149 10.24 4.37 12.33
N GLY A 150 11.26 4.13 13.13
CA GLY A 150 11.88 5.16 13.97
C GLY A 150 11.10 5.51 15.26
N GLY A 151 9.92 4.91 15.49
CA GLY A 151 9.14 5.06 16.71
C GLY A 151 9.25 3.88 17.69
N ASP A 152 9.68 2.73 17.21
CA ASP A 152 9.76 1.46 17.94
C ASP A 152 11.01 1.37 18.84
N ARG A 153 11.05 2.16 19.90
CA ARG A 153 12.19 2.19 20.81
C ARG A 153 12.19 1.11 21.88
N ASP A 154 11.02 0.61 22.21
CA ASP A 154 10.81 -0.46 23.18
C ASP A 154 11.08 -1.85 22.60
N GLY A 155 10.90 -2.03 21.29
CA GLY A 155 11.13 -3.30 20.59
C GLY A 155 12.42 -3.37 19.78
N ASN A 156 13.08 -2.24 19.48
CA ASN A 156 14.23 -2.17 18.62
C ASN A 156 15.40 -1.39 19.24
N PRO A 157 16.48 -2.08 19.71
CA PRO A 157 17.61 -1.42 20.35
C PRO A 157 18.40 -0.48 19.43
N TYR A 158 18.19 -0.55 18.12
CA TYR A 158 18.82 0.34 17.13
C TYR A 158 18.04 1.64 16.90
N VAL A 159 16.85 1.79 17.49
CA VAL A 159 16.07 3.03 17.42
C VAL A 159 16.42 3.93 18.60
N SER A 160 17.31 4.88 18.36
CA SER A 160 17.68 5.90 19.33
C SER A 160 16.72 7.11 19.26
N VAL A 161 16.81 8.01 20.26
CA VAL A 161 16.11 9.30 20.25
C VAL A 161 16.49 10.11 19.01
N GLU A 162 17.76 10.09 18.63
CA GLU A 162 18.29 10.72 17.42
C GLU A 162 17.58 10.21 16.17
N THR A 163 17.48 8.89 16.03
CA THR A 163 16.76 8.25 14.91
C THR A 163 15.31 8.70 14.86
N THR A 164 14.62 8.74 16.00
CA THR A 164 13.22 9.20 16.07
C THR A 164 13.08 10.64 15.61
N LEU A 165 13.98 11.53 16.05
CA LEU A 165 13.96 12.94 15.66
C LEU A 165 14.25 13.11 14.16
N GLN A 166 15.21 12.38 13.62
CA GLN A 166 15.53 12.42 12.18
C GLN A 166 14.34 11.97 11.32
N VAL A 167 13.68 10.88 11.71
CA VAL A 167 12.49 10.39 11.02
C VAL A 167 11.33 11.39 11.13
N ALA A 168 11.08 11.94 12.32
CA ALA A 168 10.04 12.93 12.52
C ALA A 168 10.26 14.20 11.68
N ASN A 169 11.49 14.67 11.60
CA ASN A 169 11.85 15.81 10.74
C ASN A 169 11.60 15.47 9.26
N ARG A 170 11.98 14.28 8.84
CA ARG A 170 11.79 13.86 7.45
C ARG A 170 10.32 13.65 7.06
N LEU A 171 9.47 13.27 8.01
CA LEU A 171 8.01 13.19 7.80
C LEU A 171 7.35 14.56 7.70
N ARG A 172 7.95 15.58 8.32
CA ARG A 172 7.45 16.96 8.26
C ARG A 172 7.77 17.64 6.92
N ASP A 173 8.94 17.34 6.32
CA ASP A 173 9.42 17.93 5.06
C ASP A 173 8.66 17.36 3.85
#